data_ba0752290868e2e84947290bd0bad680
#
_entry.id   ba0752290868e2e84947290bd0bad680
#
_cell.length_a   1.000
_cell.length_b   1.000
_cell.length_c   1.000
_cell.angle_alpha   90.00
_cell.angle_beta   90.00
_cell.angle_gamma   90.00
#
_symmetry.space_group_name_H-M   'P 1'
#
loop_
_entity.id
_entity.type
_entity.pdbx_description
1 polymer ?
#
loop_
_entity_poly.entity_id
_entity_poly.type
_entity_poly.pdbx_seq_one_letter_code
_entity_poly.pdbx_strand_id
1 'polypeptide(L)'
;SLSGVAAVGMTYLSEEIHPSFVAFSMGLYISGNSIGGMSGRLISGVFTDFFNWRIALAAIGCFALASALMFWKILPESRHFRPTSLRPKTLFINFRLHWRDRGLPLLFAEGFLLMGSFVTLFNYIGYRLMLSPWHVSQAVVGLLSLAYLTGTRSSPKAGTMTTRYGRGPVMLFSTGVMLFGLLMTLFSSLWLIFAGMLLFSAGFFAAHSVASSWIGPRAKRAKGQASSLYLFSYYLGSSIAGTLGDVFWHNYGWNGVGAFIALMLVIALLVGTRLHRRLHA
;
A
#
# COMPACT_ATOMS: atom_id res chain seq x y z
N SER A 1 -13.42 -7.28 -8.37
CA SER A 1 -14.05 -6.08 -8.93
C SER A 1 -13.61 -4.78 -8.24
N LEU A 2 -13.51 -4.69 -6.90
CA LEU A 2 -13.05 -3.47 -6.20
C LEU A 2 -11.60 -3.08 -6.55
N SER A 3 -10.72 -4.04 -6.82
CA SER A 3 -9.35 -3.77 -7.29
C SER A 3 -9.30 -3.04 -8.64
N GLY A 4 -10.33 -3.20 -9.48
CA GLY A 4 -10.46 -2.48 -10.73
C GLY A 4 -10.61 -0.98 -10.55
N VAL A 5 -11.37 -0.54 -9.55
CA VAL A 5 -11.57 0.89 -9.24
C VAL A 5 -10.24 1.56 -8.88
N ALA A 6 -9.42 0.90 -8.06
CA ALA A 6 -8.11 1.41 -7.70
C ALA A 6 -7.16 1.54 -8.90
N ALA A 7 -7.14 0.55 -9.81
CA ALA A 7 -6.34 0.60 -11.03
C ALA A 7 -6.77 1.73 -11.96
N VAL A 8 -8.09 1.91 -12.14
CA VAL A 8 -8.65 3.00 -12.94
C VAL A 8 -8.32 4.36 -12.34
N GLY A 9 -8.48 4.52 -11.01
CA GLY A 9 -8.12 5.77 -10.32
C GLY A 9 -6.66 6.15 -10.49
N MET A 10 -5.73 5.20 -10.34
CA MET A 10 -4.30 5.43 -10.59
C MET A 10 -4.02 5.82 -12.04
N THR A 11 -4.71 5.19 -12.99
CA THR A 11 -4.56 5.48 -14.42
C THR A 11 -5.08 6.87 -14.74
N TYR A 12 -6.29 7.20 -14.27
CA TYR A 12 -6.91 8.50 -14.43
C TYR A 12 -5.97 9.62 -13.93
N LEU A 13 -5.46 9.50 -12.71
CA LEU A 13 -4.50 10.48 -12.17
C LEU A 13 -3.25 10.61 -13.03
N SER A 14 -2.75 9.51 -13.59
CA SER A 14 -1.55 9.51 -14.43
C SER A 14 -1.78 10.08 -15.84
N GLU A 15 -3.02 10.17 -16.29
CA GLU A 15 -3.41 10.67 -17.63
C GLU A 15 -3.92 12.10 -17.59
N GLU A 16 -4.68 12.47 -16.56
CA GLU A 16 -5.34 13.78 -16.48
C GLU A 16 -4.53 14.84 -15.71
N ILE A 17 -3.64 14.44 -14.80
CA ILE A 17 -2.87 15.36 -13.98
C ILE A 17 -1.56 15.73 -14.66
N HIS A 18 -1.19 17.01 -14.60
CA HIS A 18 0.09 17.50 -15.12
C HIS A 18 1.26 16.71 -14.50
N PRO A 19 2.29 16.31 -15.27
CA PRO A 19 3.37 15.43 -14.82
C PRO A 19 4.07 15.85 -13.53
N SER A 20 4.20 17.16 -13.28
CA SER A 20 4.82 17.70 -12.05
C SER A 20 3.97 17.46 -10.79
N PHE A 21 2.66 17.25 -10.91
CA PHE A 21 1.75 17.06 -9.79
C PHE A 21 1.28 15.61 -9.61
N VAL A 22 1.60 14.70 -10.54
CA VAL A 22 1.15 13.30 -10.48
C VAL A 22 1.55 12.64 -9.17
N ALA A 23 2.79 12.84 -8.69
CA ALA A 23 3.25 12.21 -7.46
C ALA A 23 2.52 12.75 -6.23
N PHE A 24 2.26 14.04 -6.16
CA PHE A 24 1.47 14.66 -5.08
C PHE A 24 0.01 14.17 -5.10
N SER A 25 -0.62 14.17 -6.26
CA SER A 25 -2.01 13.71 -6.44
C SER A 25 -2.17 12.23 -6.10
N MET A 26 -1.18 11.40 -6.47
CA MET A 26 -1.14 10.00 -6.05
C MET A 26 -0.98 9.87 -4.53
N GLY A 27 -0.19 10.76 -3.92
CA GLY A 27 -0.06 10.85 -2.47
C GLY A 27 -1.39 11.15 -1.77
N LEU A 28 -2.19 12.09 -2.30
CA LEU A 28 -3.53 12.39 -1.80
C LEU A 28 -4.48 11.20 -1.98
N TYR A 29 -4.41 10.53 -3.12
CA TYR A 29 -5.20 9.32 -3.39
C TYR A 29 -4.89 8.20 -2.38
N ILE A 30 -3.62 7.92 -2.14
CA ILE A 30 -3.18 6.92 -1.15
C ILE A 30 -3.54 7.36 0.28
N SER A 31 -3.50 8.66 0.57
CA SER A 31 -4.00 9.22 1.83
C SER A 31 -5.48 8.89 2.05
N GLY A 32 -6.31 9.07 1.01
CA GLY A 32 -7.72 8.66 1.03
C GLY A 32 -7.89 7.15 1.30
N ASN A 33 -7.07 6.30 0.69
CA ASN A 33 -7.09 4.86 0.95
C ASN A 33 -6.72 4.52 2.41
N SER A 34 -5.78 5.26 3.03
CA SER A 34 -5.41 5.04 4.43
C SER A 34 -6.57 5.38 5.38
N ILE A 35 -7.29 6.48 5.13
CA ILE A 35 -8.50 6.86 5.87
C ILE A 35 -9.59 5.80 5.68
N GLY A 36 -9.84 5.38 4.43
CA GLY A 36 -10.84 4.36 4.11
C GLY A 36 -10.57 3.03 4.80
N GLY A 37 -9.32 2.55 4.75
CA GLY A 37 -8.91 1.30 5.41
C GLY A 37 -9.05 1.34 6.93
N MET A 38 -8.67 2.46 7.56
CA MET A 38 -8.88 2.70 8.99
C MET A 38 -10.37 2.75 9.34
N SER A 39 -11.13 3.59 8.63
CA SER A 39 -12.57 3.79 8.89
C SER A 39 -13.34 2.49 8.75
N GLY A 40 -13.05 1.68 7.73
CA GLY A 40 -13.69 0.39 7.53
C GLY A 40 -13.48 -0.55 8.73
N ARG A 41 -12.27 -0.63 9.28
CA ARG A 41 -11.98 -1.44 10.47
C ARG A 41 -12.66 -0.90 11.73
N LEU A 42 -12.64 0.41 11.96
CA LEU A 42 -13.27 1.03 13.13
C LEU A 42 -14.80 0.88 13.07
N ILE A 43 -15.42 1.20 11.94
CA ILE A 43 -16.86 1.08 11.74
C ILE A 43 -17.28 -0.38 11.93
N SER A 44 -16.57 -1.31 11.28
CA SER A 44 -16.85 -2.75 11.42
C SER A 44 -16.76 -3.20 12.88
N GLY A 45 -15.70 -2.83 13.61
CA GLY A 45 -15.52 -3.18 15.02
C GLY A 45 -16.66 -2.64 15.87
N VAL A 46 -16.92 -1.33 15.83
CA VAL A 46 -17.97 -0.68 16.63
C VAL A 46 -19.35 -1.25 16.34
N PHE A 47 -19.72 -1.38 15.06
CA PHE A 47 -21.05 -1.90 14.72
C PHE A 47 -21.22 -3.39 15.05
N THR A 48 -20.13 -4.17 15.04
CA THR A 48 -20.19 -5.57 15.44
C THR A 48 -20.38 -5.73 16.95
N ASP A 49 -19.76 -4.86 17.74
CA ASP A 49 -19.87 -4.87 19.20
C ASP A 49 -21.27 -4.44 19.68
N PHE A 50 -21.85 -3.39 19.08
CA PHE A 50 -23.14 -2.85 19.50
C PHE A 50 -24.36 -3.50 18.85
N PHE A 51 -24.19 -4.11 17.66
CA PHE A 51 -25.29 -4.71 16.90
C PHE A 51 -24.95 -6.15 16.48
N ASN A 52 -24.57 -6.31 15.21
CA ASN A 52 -24.11 -7.57 14.64
C ASN A 52 -23.36 -7.31 13.33
N TRP A 53 -22.68 -8.35 12.83
CA TRP A 53 -21.89 -8.25 11.60
C TRP A 53 -22.72 -7.91 10.35
N ARG A 54 -24.00 -8.27 10.30
CA ARG A 54 -24.89 -7.94 9.16
C ARG A 54 -25.16 -6.45 9.07
N ILE A 55 -25.42 -5.81 10.21
CA ILE A 55 -25.64 -4.35 10.30
C ILE A 55 -24.33 -3.61 10.00
N ALA A 56 -23.18 -4.11 10.48
CA ALA A 56 -21.87 -3.57 10.15
C ALA A 56 -21.62 -3.57 8.64
N LEU A 57 -21.88 -4.69 7.95
CA LEU A 57 -21.74 -4.79 6.49
C LEU A 57 -22.72 -3.88 5.76
N ALA A 58 -23.98 -3.81 6.20
CA ALA A 58 -24.97 -2.91 5.60
C ALA A 58 -24.56 -1.43 5.74
N ALA A 59 -24.10 -1.01 6.91
CA ALA A 59 -23.62 0.36 7.14
C ALA A 59 -22.42 0.72 6.23
N ILE A 60 -21.44 -0.18 6.12
CA ILE A 60 -20.29 0.00 5.22
C ILE A 60 -20.76 0.03 3.76
N GLY A 61 -21.70 -0.84 3.38
CA GLY A 61 -22.27 -0.87 2.03
C GLY A 61 -23.00 0.42 1.67
N CYS A 62 -23.84 0.96 2.56
CA CYS A 62 -24.53 2.24 2.38
C CYS A 62 -23.53 3.39 2.24
N PHE A 63 -22.50 3.44 3.10
CA PHE A 63 -21.45 4.46 3.01
C PHE A 63 -20.67 4.37 1.70
N ALA A 64 -20.30 3.16 1.28
CA ALA A 64 -19.61 2.92 0.02
C ALA A 64 -20.45 3.34 -1.19
N LEU A 65 -21.77 3.04 -1.19
CA LEU A 65 -22.69 3.44 -2.24
C LEU A 65 -22.83 4.97 -2.30
N ALA A 66 -23.03 5.63 -1.17
CA ALA A 66 -23.11 7.09 -1.10
C ALA A 66 -21.81 7.74 -1.63
N SER A 67 -20.65 7.21 -1.23
CA SER A 67 -19.35 7.68 -1.72
C SER A 67 -19.17 7.46 -3.22
N ALA A 68 -19.62 6.33 -3.76
CA ALA A 68 -19.57 6.02 -5.18
C ALA A 68 -20.47 6.97 -6.00
N LEU A 69 -21.67 7.27 -5.52
CA LEU A 69 -22.60 8.21 -6.15
C LEU A 69 -22.04 9.64 -6.13
N MET A 70 -21.44 10.05 -5.02
CA MET A 70 -20.78 11.35 -4.91
C MET A 70 -19.59 11.44 -5.88
N PHE A 71 -18.76 10.41 -5.93
CA PHE A 71 -17.62 10.33 -6.83
C PHE A 71 -18.06 10.42 -8.29
N TRP A 72 -19.10 9.68 -8.67
CA TRP A 72 -19.66 9.72 -10.03
C TRP A 72 -20.15 11.11 -10.44
N LYS A 73 -20.74 11.87 -9.52
CA LYS A 73 -21.23 13.23 -9.79
C LYS A 73 -20.13 14.28 -9.85
N ILE A 74 -19.04 14.11 -9.09
CA ILE A 74 -18.00 15.12 -8.91
C ILE A 74 -16.80 14.89 -9.83
N LEU A 75 -16.54 13.63 -10.21
CA LEU A 75 -15.36 13.32 -11.04
C LEU A 75 -15.48 13.99 -12.41
N PRO A 76 -14.50 14.83 -12.78
CA PRO A 76 -14.45 15.40 -14.12
C PRO A 76 -14.33 14.32 -15.21
N GLU A 77 -14.87 14.60 -16.39
CA GLU A 77 -14.69 13.71 -17.54
C GLU A 77 -13.22 13.57 -17.93
N SER A 78 -12.83 12.35 -18.30
CA SER A 78 -11.48 12.09 -18.78
C SER A 78 -11.29 12.67 -20.19
N ARG A 79 -10.32 13.58 -20.34
CA ARG A 79 -9.99 14.25 -21.61
C ARG A 79 -8.82 13.61 -22.35
N HIS A 80 -7.96 12.90 -21.60
CA HIS A 80 -6.74 12.30 -22.12
C HIS A 80 -6.79 10.77 -22.20
N PHE A 81 -8.00 10.20 -22.02
CA PHE A 81 -8.20 8.76 -22.09
C PHE A 81 -7.83 8.22 -23.50
N ARG A 82 -6.94 7.26 -23.51
CA ARG A 82 -6.53 6.55 -24.73
C ARG A 82 -7.01 5.10 -24.66
N PRO A 83 -8.13 4.77 -25.35
CA PRO A 83 -8.66 3.42 -25.32
C PRO A 83 -7.65 2.42 -25.91
N THR A 84 -7.49 1.31 -25.22
CA THR A 84 -6.65 0.20 -25.66
C THR A 84 -7.54 -0.99 -26.02
N SER A 85 -7.23 -1.65 -27.13
CA SER A 85 -7.98 -2.83 -27.55
C SER A 85 -7.96 -3.93 -26.50
N LEU A 86 -9.13 -4.47 -26.14
CA LEU A 86 -9.30 -5.59 -25.21
C LEU A 86 -9.09 -6.97 -25.87
N ARG A 87 -8.64 -7.01 -27.15
CA ARG A 87 -8.35 -8.29 -27.82
C ARG A 87 -7.28 -9.06 -27.04
N PRO A 88 -7.47 -10.36 -26.77
CA PRO A 88 -6.51 -11.16 -25.97
C PRO A 88 -5.07 -11.05 -26.47
N LYS A 89 -4.88 -11.05 -27.79
CA LYS A 89 -3.55 -10.88 -28.43
C LYS A 89 -2.91 -9.56 -28.03
N THR A 90 -3.67 -8.44 -28.04
CA THR A 90 -3.18 -7.11 -27.66
C THR A 90 -2.84 -7.05 -26.17
N LEU A 91 -3.69 -7.63 -25.32
CA LEU A 91 -3.43 -7.72 -23.87
C LEU A 91 -2.15 -8.52 -23.57
N PHE A 92 -1.94 -9.64 -24.26
CA PHE A 92 -0.72 -10.45 -24.11
C PHE A 92 0.53 -9.72 -24.60
N ILE A 93 0.45 -9.01 -25.72
CA ILE A 93 1.57 -8.20 -26.23
C ILE A 93 1.93 -7.10 -25.23
N ASN A 94 0.94 -6.37 -24.69
CA ASN A 94 1.17 -5.32 -23.70
C ASN A 94 1.74 -5.90 -22.39
N PHE A 95 1.21 -7.04 -21.93
CA PHE A 95 1.76 -7.77 -20.77
C PHE A 95 3.26 -8.05 -20.96
N ARG A 96 3.62 -8.66 -22.10
CA ARG A 96 5.02 -8.95 -22.43
C ARG A 96 5.88 -7.69 -22.52
N LEU A 97 5.32 -6.59 -23.04
CA LEU A 97 5.99 -5.29 -23.12
C LEU A 97 6.29 -4.73 -21.74
N HIS A 98 5.31 -4.76 -20.80
CA HIS A 98 5.50 -4.31 -19.43
C HIS A 98 6.51 -5.16 -18.68
N TRP A 99 6.49 -6.49 -18.90
CA TRP A 99 7.43 -7.41 -18.24
C TRP A 99 8.86 -7.30 -18.78
N ARG A 100 9.04 -6.82 -20.01
CA ARG A 100 10.34 -6.54 -20.63
C ARG A 100 10.86 -5.13 -20.33
N ASP A 101 10.05 -4.26 -19.75
CA ASP A 101 10.53 -2.94 -19.35
C ASP A 101 11.56 -3.07 -18.23
N ARG A 102 12.56 -2.19 -18.24
CA ARG A 102 13.68 -2.24 -17.27
C ARG A 102 13.27 -1.83 -15.85
N GLY A 103 12.13 -1.15 -15.66
CA GLY A 103 11.68 -0.59 -14.38
C GLY A 103 10.34 -1.14 -13.89
N LEU A 104 9.36 -1.40 -14.79
CA LEU A 104 8.02 -1.84 -14.37
C LEU A 104 8.03 -3.12 -13.54
N PRO A 105 8.76 -4.22 -13.91
CA PRO A 105 8.81 -5.41 -13.07
C PRO A 105 9.41 -5.16 -11.68
N LEU A 106 10.36 -4.23 -11.57
CA LEU A 106 10.93 -3.85 -10.27
C LEU A 106 9.90 -3.09 -9.43
N LEU A 107 9.08 -2.22 -10.04
CA LEU A 107 7.97 -1.55 -9.35
C LEU A 107 6.88 -2.55 -8.95
N PHE A 108 6.60 -3.57 -9.74
CA PHE A 108 5.66 -4.63 -9.37
C PHE A 108 6.18 -5.43 -8.16
N ALA A 109 7.49 -5.74 -8.14
CA ALA A 109 8.14 -6.38 -7.00
C ALA A 109 8.10 -5.49 -5.75
N GLU A 110 8.30 -4.17 -5.88
CA GLU A 110 8.13 -3.21 -4.78
C GLU A 110 6.72 -3.26 -4.21
N GLY A 111 5.68 -3.24 -5.06
CA GLY A 111 4.30 -3.36 -4.60
C GLY A 111 4.06 -4.64 -3.80
N PHE A 112 4.56 -5.77 -4.28
CA PHE A 112 4.48 -7.08 -3.61
C PHE A 112 5.16 -7.04 -2.23
N LEU A 113 6.41 -6.59 -2.18
CA LEU A 113 7.23 -6.60 -0.96
C LEU A 113 6.71 -5.63 0.10
N LEU A 114 6.35 -4.41 -0.30
CA LEU A 114 5.83 -3.39 0.62
C LEU A 114 4.49 -3.82 1.23
N MET A 115 3.53 -4.27 0.40
CA MET A 115 2.22 -4.65 0.91
C MET A 115 2.27 -5.99 1.65
N GLY A 116 3.08 -6.93 1.20
CA GLY A 116 3.34 -8.17 1.92
C GLY A 116 3.85 -7.91 3.33
N SER A 117 4.87 -7.05 3.46
CA SER A 117 5.43 -6.64 4.75
C SER A 117 4.39 -5.94 5.64
N PHE A 118 3.59 -5.04 5.04
CA PHE A 118 2.58 -4.27 5.77
C PHE A 118 1.48 -5.16 6.35
N VAL A 119 0.91 -6.02 5.53
CA VAL A 119 -0.16 -6.93 5.97
C VAL A 119 0.36 -7.94 6.99
N THR A 120 1.54 -8.49 6.79
CA THR A 120 2.15 -9.44 7.73
C THR A 120 2.34 -8.80 9.10
N LEU A 121 2.87 -7.57 9.19
CA LEU A 121 3.01 -6.90 10.48
C LEU A 121 1.65 -6.75 11.18
N PHE A 122 0.66 -6.19 10.48
CA PHE A 122 -0.65 -5.93 11.08
C PHE A 122 -1.48 -7.18 11.39
N ASN A 123 -1.22 -8.30 10.71
CA ASN A 123 -1.87 -9.56 11.03
C ASN A 123 -1.33 -10.17 12.34
N TYR A 124 -0.04 -10.04 12.62
CA TYR A 124 0.60 -10.78 13.71
C TYR A 124 0.93 -9.91 14.94
N ILE A 125 1.04 -8.59 14.82
CA ILE A 125 1.34 -7.72 15.96
C ILE A 125 0.25 -7.78 17.04
N GLY A 126 -1.02 -7.93 16.63
CA GLY A 126 -2.13 -8.09 17.56
C GLY A 126 -1.98 -9.33 18.44
N TYR A 127 -1.63 -10.47 17.85
CA TYR A 127 -1.38 -11.70 18.62
C TYR A 127 -0.25 -11.51 19.63
N ARG A 128 0.85 -10.87 19.21
CA ARG A 128 1.95 -10.56 20.12
C ARG A 128 1.50 -9.73 21.33
N LEU A 129 0.72 -8.67 21.09
CA LEU A 129 0.30 -7.75 22.16
C LEU A 129 -0.75 -8.35 23.11
N MET A 130 -1.56 -9.30 22.63
CA MET A 130 -2.51 -10.04 23.48
C MET A 130 -1.84 -11.08 24.38
N LEU A 131 -0.63 -11.52 24.06
CA LEU A 131 0.13 -12.47 24.87
C LEU A 131 0.90 -11.76 26.00
N SER A 132 1.43 -12.59 26.94
CA SER A 132 2.37 -12.12 27.96
C SER A 132 3.58 -11.40 27.31
N PRO A 133 4.11 -10.33 27.92
CA PRO A 133 3.76 -9.74 29.22
C PRO A 133 2.64 -8.68 29.17
N TRP A 134 2.15 -8.29 28.00
CA TRP A 134 1.29 -7.08 27.89
C TRP A 134 -0.19 -7.34 28.11
N HIS A 135 -0.72 -8.49 27.68
CA HIS A 135 -2.14 -8.86 27.81
C HIS A 135 -3.10 -7.73 27.33
N VAL A 136 -2.74 -7.06 26.23
CA VAL A 136 -3.52 -5.98 25.65
C VAL A 136 -4.88 -6.50 25.19
N SER A 137 -5.97 -5.80 25.50
CA SER A 137 -7.31 -6.20 25.09
C SER A 137 -7.51 -6.14 23.58
N GLN A 138 -8.42 -6.95 23.05
CA GLN A 138 -8.73 -6.97 21.62
C GLN A 138 -9.26 -5.61 21.12
N ALA A 139 -9.98 -4.86 21.96
CA ALA A 139 -10.42 -3.51 21.64
C ALA A 139 -9.24 -2.56 21.37
N VAL A 140 -8.19 -2.61 22.22
CA VAL A 140 -6.99 -1.79 22.03
C VAL A 140 -6.20 -2.25 20.79
N VAL A 141 -6.16 -3.55 20.51
CA VAL A 141 -5.57 -4.07 19.27
C VAL A 141 -6.31 -3.51 18.03
N GLY A 142 -7.64 -3.38 18.10
CA GLY A 142 -8.43 -2.73 17.03
C GLY A 142 -7.99 -1.28 16.76
N LEU A 143 -7.60 -0.55 17.81
CA LEU A 143 -7.11 0.84 17.69
C LEU A 143 -5.74 0.94 17.00
N LEU A 144 -5.00 -0.15 16.81
CA LEU A 144 -3.73 -0.14 16.07
C LEU A 144 -3.91 0.33 14.62
N SER A 145 -5.12 0.17 14.07
CA SER A 145 -5.45 0.70 12.74
C SER A 145 -5.38 2.23 12.66
N LEU A 146 -5.40 2.95 13.79
CA LEU A 146 -5.14 4.40 13.84
C LEU A 146 -3.75 4.76 13.32
N ALA A 147 -2.79 3.83 13.35
CA ALA A 147 -1.49 4.04 12.73
C ALA A 147 -1.60 4.36 11.22
N TYR A 148 -2.69 3.96 10.56
CA TYR A 148 -2.94 4.31 9.14
C TYR A 148 -3.12 5.81 8.91
N LEU A 149 -3.51 6.57 9.95
CA LEU A 149 -3.59 8.04 9.86
C LEU A 149 -2.26 8.69 9.52
N THR A 150 -1.13 8.04 9.82
CA THR A 150 0.17 8.55 9.39
C THR A 150 0.26 8.66 7.87
N GLY A 151 -0.46 7.81 7.13
CA GLY A 151 -0.55 7.83 5.67
C GLY A 151 -1.13 9.12 5.11
N THR A 152 -2.05 9.80 5.87
CA THR A 152 -2.68 11.05 5.43
C THR A 152 -1.66 12.19 5.26
N ARG A 153 -0.57 12.15 6.01
CA ARG A 153 0.52 13.13 5.95
C ARG A 153 1.74 12.62 5.20
N SER A 154 2.13 11.35 5.41
CA SER A 154 3.35 10.80 4.83
C SER A 154 3.25 10.63 3.31
N SER A 155 2.09 10.20 2.77
CA SER A 155 1.91 9.99 1.34
C SER A 155 1.99 11.29 0.52
N PRO A 156 1.23 12.37 0.80
CA PRO A 156 1.33 13.62 0.06
C PRO A 156 2.72 14.26 0.22
N LYS A 157 3.30 14.21 1.44
CA LYS A 157 4.64 14.73 1.70
C LYS A 157 5.70 13.99 0.88
N ALA A 158 5.61 12.65 0.81
CA ALA A 158 6.50 11.88 -0.06
C ALA A 158 6.31 12.28 -1.53
N GLY A 159 5.08 12.47 -1.99
CA GLY A 159 4.78 12.97 -3.34
C GLY A 159 5.48 14.30 -3.64
N THR A 160 5.40 15.29 -2.74
CA THR A 160 6.10 16.56 -2.91
C THR A 160 7.62 16.42 -2.83
N MET A 161 8.14 15.56 -1.97
CA MET A 161 9.58 15.32 -1.87
C MET A 161 10.17 14.75 -3.17
N THR A 162 9.37 14.01 -3.95
CA THR A 162 9.86 13.46 -5.24
C THR A 162 10.23 14.53 -6.26
N THR A 163 9.64 15.72 -6.19
CA THR A 163 9.99 16.84 -7.08
C THR A 163 11.35 17.42 -6.78
N ARG A 164 11.80 17.36 -5.51
CA ARG A 164 13.09 17.90 -5.05
C ARG A 164 14.21 16.86 -5.09
N TYR A 165 13.93 15.64 -4.65
CA TYR A 165 14.96 14.60 -4.44
C TYR A 165 14.88 13.47 -5.46
N GLY A 166 13.83 13.44 -6.30
CA GLY A 166 13.54 12.32 -7.21
C GLY A 166 12.82 11.17 -6.53
N ARG A 167 12.19 10.31 -7.34
CA ARG A 167 11.38 9.19 -6.86
C ARG A 167 12.18 8.09 -6.18
N GLY A 168 13.36 7.76 -6.73
CA GLY A 168 14.21 6.68 -6.19
C GLY A 168 14.65 6.94 -4.75
N PRO A 169 15.34 8.05 -4.45
CA PRO A 169 15.80 8.37 -3.09
C PRO A 169 14.64 8.46 -2.07
N VAL A 170 13.51 9.08 -2.46
CA VAL A 170 12.34 9.19 -1.55
C VAL A 170 11.74 7.81 -1.25
N MET A 171 11.65 6.92 -2.24
CA MET A 171 11.16 5.55 -2.04
C MET A 171 12.10 4.77 -1.11
N LEU A 172 13.41 4.82 -1.37
CA LEU A 172 14.42 4.15 -0.53
C LEU A 172 14.40 4.66 0.91
N PHE A 173 14.35 5.98 1.11
CA PHE A 173 14.23 6.58 2.44
C PHE A 173 12.97 6.08 3.15
N SER A 174 11.83 6.08 2.45
CA SER A 174 10.55 5.64 3.02
C SER A 174 10.56 4.16 3.41
N THR A 175 11.17 3.29 2.58
CA THR A 175 11.36 1.88 2.89
C THR A 175 12.34 1.69 4.06
N GLY A 176 13.36 2.53 4.16
CA GLY A 176 14.27 2.57 5.32
C GLY A 176 13.55 2.94 6.62
N VAL A 177 12.66 3.95 6.58
CA VAL A 177 11.80 4.32 7.72
C VAL A 177 10.89 3.16 8.12
N MET A 178 10.33 2.43 7.14
CA MET A 178 9.53 1.24 7.38
C MET A 178 10.36 0.15 8.09
N LEU A 179 11.57 -0.13 7.61
CA LEU A 179 12.47 -1.10 8.25
C LEU A 179 12.85 -0.67 9.67
N PHE A 180 13.18 0.60 9.88
CA PHE A 180 13.48 1.12 11.21
C PHE A 180 12.27 0.99 12.16
N GLY A 181 11.07 1.33 11.69
CA GLY A 181 9.83 1.11 12.45
C GLY A 181 9.62 -0.35 12.84
N LEU A 182 9.87 -1.30 11.92
CA LEU A 182 9.85 -2.74 12.23
C LEU A 182 10.81 -3.09 13.37
N LEU A 183 12.08 -2.64 13.29
CA LEU A 183 13.09 -2.94 14.31
C LEU A 183 12.66 -2.43 15.69
N MET A 184 12.02 -1.26 15.79
CA MET A 184 11.45 -0.76 17.04
C MET A 184 10.38 -1.69 17.61
N THR A 185 9.62 -2.39 16.77
CA THR A 185 8.62 -3.36 17.27
C THR A 185 9.24 -4.62 17.88
N LEU A 186 10.53 -4.88 17.73
CA LEU A 186 11.20 -6.05 18.35
C LEU A 186 11.49 -5.85 19.84
N PHE A 187 11.51 -4.62 20.32
CA PHE A 187 11.70 -4.32 21.74
C PHE A 187 10.48 -4.69 22.58
N SER A 188 10.68 -4.80 23.90
CA SER A 188 9.61 -5.16 24.85
C SER A 188 8.83 -3.94 25.37
N SER A 189 9.25 -2.73 25.09
CA SER A 189 8.54 -1.51 25.48
C SER A 189 7.34 -1.25 24.60
N LEU A 190 6.13 -1.15 25.17
CA LEU A 190 4.91 -0.80 24.43
C LEU A 190 5.05 0.53 23.66
N TRP A 191 5.72 1.53 24.26
CA TRP A 191 5.94 2.81 23.61
C TRP A 191 6.78 2.69 22.35
N LEU A 192 7.83 1.85 22.37
CA LEU A 192 8.65 1.57 21.20
C LEU A 192 7.88 0.79 20.16
N ILE A 193 7.04 -0.17 20.56
CA ILE A 193 6.19 -0.92 19.65
C ILE A 193 5.22 0.01 18.94
N PHE A 194 4.49 0.86 19.66
CA PHE A 194 3.54 1.80 19.06
C PHE A 194 4.24 2.83 18.16
N ALA A 195 5.34 3.42 18.62
CA ALA A 195 6.13 4.35 17.80
C ALA A 195 6.67 3.66 16.54
N GLY A 196 7.14 2.42 16.66
CA GLY A 196 7.57 1.59 15.54
C GLY A 196 6.45 1.34 14.52
N MET A 197 5.24 1.03 14.99
CA MET A 197 4.08 0.85 14.12
C MET A 197 3.68 2.13 13.38
N LEU A 198 3.75 3.30 14.04
CA LEU A 198 3.48 4.58 13.41
C LEU A 198 4.52 4.87 12.30
N LEU A 199 5.81 4.67 12.59
CA LEU A 199 6.89 4.84 11.61
C LEU A 199 6.79 3.83 10.45
N PHE A 200 6.51 2.57 10.78
CA PHE A 200 6.33 1.52 9.78
C PHE A 200 5.18 1.87 8.81
N SER A 201 4.05 2.29 9.35
CA SER A 201 2.90 2.72 8.54
C SER A 201 3.21 3.96 7.71
N ALA A 202 3.85 4.97 8.30
CA ALA A 202 4.26 6.18 7.59
C ALA A 202 5.21 5.85 6.44
N GLY A 203 6.21 4.99 6.67
CA GLY A 203 7.13 4.50 5.66
C GLY A 203 6.43 3.74 4.53
N PHE A 204 5.52 2.83 4.88
CA PHE A 204 4.73 2.07 3.91
C PHE A 204 3.92 2.99 2.99
N PHE A 205 3.09 3.86 3.56
CA PHE A 205 2.22 4.73 2.77
C PHE A 205 3.03 5.69 1.89
N ALA A 206 4.15 6.20 2.38
CA ALA A 206 5.06 7.03 1.60
C ALA A 206 5.70 6.25 0.44
N ALA A 207 6.30 5.09 0.70
CA ALA A 207 6.94 4.25 -0.33
C ALA A 207 5.93 3.78 -1.39
N HIS A 208 4.75 3.30 -0.96
CA HIS A 208 3.68 2.88 -1.86
C HIS A 208 3.16 4.02 -2.73
N SER A 209 2.99 5.22 -2.18
CA SER A 209 2.59 6.42 -2.92
C SER A 209 3.59 6.76 -4.01
N VAL A 210 4.89 6.74 -3.71
CA VAL A 210 5.94 7.00 -4.68
C VAL A 210 5.98 5.92 -5.76
N ALA A 211 5.97 4.63 -5.37
CA ALA A 211 6.00 3.51 -6.31
C ALA A 211 4.80 3.55 -7.28
N SER A 212 3.58 3.74 -6.75
CA SER A 212 2.35 3.83 -7.56
C SER A 212 2.36 5.03 -8.52
N SER A 213 2.87 6.19 -8.07
CA SER A 213 3.00 7.39 -8.91
C SER A 213 3.99 7.22 -10.06
N TRP A 214 4.86 6.23 -9.98
CA TRP A 214 5.89 5.96 -10.99
C TRP A 214 5.39 5.09 -12.14
N ILE A 215 4.34 4.28 -11.91
CA ILE A 215 3.80 3.32 -12.89
C ILE A 215 3.32 4.02 -14.16
N GLY A 216 2.41 5.00 -14.03
CA GLY A 216 1.80 5.67 -15.18
C GLY A 216 2.79 6.40 -16.09
N PRO A 217 3.68 7.27 -15.57
CA PRO A 217 4.74 7.90 -16.34
C PRO A 217 5.72 6.92 -16.98
N ARG A 218 5.97 5.76 -16.34
CA ARG A 218 6.86 4.73 -16.88
C ARG A 218 6.20 3.91 -17.98
N ALA A 219 4.93 3.62 -17.87
CA ALA A 219 4.19 2.85 -18.86
C ALA A 219 3.92 3.68 -20.11
N LYS A 220 4.70 3.46 -21.16
CA LYS A 220 4.58 4.17 -22.47
C LYS A 220 3.25 3.88 -23.19
N ARG A 221 2.67 2.69 -22.96
CA ARG A 221 1.40 2.21 -23.55
C ARG A 221 0.60 1.46 -22.51
N ALA A 222 -0.71 1.35 -22.70
CA ALA A 222 -1.62 0.58 -21.84
C ALA A 222 -1.38 0.82 -20.32
N LYS A 223 -1.37 2.11 -19.91
CA LYS A 223 -1.13 2.52 -18.51
C LYS A 223 -2.05 1.81 -17.53
N GLY A 224 -3.34 1.64 -17.91
CA GLY A 224 -4.30 0.89 -17.09
C GLY A 224 -3.88 -0.54 -16.82
N GLN A 225 -3.33 -1.24 -17.83
CA GLN A 225 -2.82 -2.60 -17.64
C GLN A 225 -1.57 -2.61 -16.74
N ALA A 226 -0.67 -1.63 -16.86
CA ALA A 226 0.48 -1.51 -15.97
C ALA A 226 0.05 -1.26 -14.52
N SER A 227 -0.92 -0.37 -14.29
CA SER A 227 -1.50 -0.12 -12.95
C SER A 227 -2.19 -1.36 -12.40
N SER A 228 -2.91 -2.11 -13.23
CA SER A 228 -3.53 -3.38 -12.83
C SER A 228 -2.51 -4.44 -12.43
N LEU A 229 -1.40 -4.56 -13.16
CA LEU A 229 -0.31 -5.50 -12.85
C LEU A 229 0.39 -5.11 -11.54
N TYR A 230 0.59 -3.82 -11.30
CA TYR A 230 1.13 -3.33 -10.03
C TYR A 230 0.22 -3.71 -8.86
N LEU A 231 -1.08 -3.43 -8.97
CA LEU A 231 -2.04 -3.76 -7.91
C LEU A 231 -2.25 -5.26 -7.75
N PHE A 232 -2.20 -6.03 -8.84
CA PHE A 232 -2.18 -7.50 -8.76
C PHE A 232 -1.00 -7.99 -7.92
N SER A 233 0.22 -7.51 -8.22
CA SER A 233 1.41 -7.87 -7.44
C SER A 233 1.30 -7.42 -5.98
N TYR A 234 0.77 -6.24 -5.73
CA TYR A 234 0.51 -5.67 -4.41
C TYR A 234 -0.43 -6.56 -3.58
N TYR A 235 -1.58 -6.96 -4.13
CA TYR A 235 -2.51 -7.85 -3.43
C TYR A 235 -1.99 -9.29 -3.33
N LEU A 236 -1.23 -9.75 -4.33
CA LEU A 236 -0.57 -11.06 -4.27
C LEU A 236 0.46 -11.10 -3.14
N GLY A 237 1.22 -10.02 -2.94
CA GLY A 237 2.14 -9.87 -1.81
C GLY A 237 1.41 -9.94 -0.47
N SER A 238 0.28 -9.22 -0.34
CA SER A 238 -0.60 -9.29 0.83
C SER A 238 -1.05 -10.72 1.14
N SER A 239 -1.54 -11.44 0.13
CA SER A 239 -2.05 -12.80 0.32
C SER A 239 -0.94 -13.79 0.66
N ILE A 240 0.13 -13.81 -0.12
CA ILE A 240 1.22 -14.79 0.06
C ILE A 240 1.98 -14.51 1.35
N ALA A 241 2.47 -13.29 1.54
CA ALA A 241 3.29 -12.98 2.72
C ALA A 241 2.43 -12.99 4.00
N GLY A 242 1.18 -12.49 3.93
CA GLY A 242 0.27 -12.55 5.06
C GLY A 242 -0.01 -13.98 5.55
N THR A 243 -0.11 -14.94 4.62
CA THR A 243 -0.30 -16.36 4.96
C THR A 243 1.01 -17.02 5.41
N LEU A 244 2.12 -16.76 4.69
CA LEU A 244 3.43 -17.31 5.07
C LEU A 244 3.91 -16.83 6.44
N GLY A 245 3.49 -15.63 6.86
CA GLY A 245 3.77 -15.12 8.20
C GLY A 245 3.37 -16.08 9.33
N ASP A 246 2.34 -16.91 9.11
CA ASP A 246 1.88 -17.92 10.06
C ASP A 246 2.94 -18.98 10.37
N VAL A 247 3.65 -19.44 9.36
CA VAL A 247 4.76 -20.39 9.52
C VAL A 247 5.85 -19.82 10.42
N PHE A 248 6.19 -18.54 10.25
CA PHE A 248 7.21 -17.87 11.08
C PHE A 248 6.69 -17.59 12.48
N TRP A 249 5.42 -17.25 12.61
CA TRP A 249 4.78 -17.04 13.91
C TRP A 249 4.77 -18.30 14.76
N HIS A 250 4.33 -19.43 14.21
CA HIS A 250 4.23 -20.70 14.96
C HIS A 250 5.60 -21.27 15.34
N ASN A 251 6.62 -21.11 14.51
CA ASN A 251 7.94 -21.69 14.77
C ASN A 251 8.85 -20.78 15.60
N TYR A 252 8.75 -19.46 15.47
CA TYR A 252 9.73 -18.52 16.03
C TYR A 252 9.08 -17.30 16.69
N GLY A 253 7.76 -17.27 16.83
CA GLY A 253 7.02 -16.14 17.39
C GLY A 253 7.25 -14.83 16.65
N TRP A 254 7.17 -13.73 17.38
CA TRP A 254 7.34 -12.39 16.79
C TRP A 254 8.71 -12.16 16.14
N ASN A 255 9.77 -12.72 16.73
CA ASN A 255 11.12 -12.57 16.15
C ASN A 255 11.21 -13.22 14.76
N GLY A 256 10.56 -14.36 14.56
CA GLY A 256 10.46 -14.99 13.24
C GLY A 256 9.68 -14.16 12.23
N VAL A 257 8.52 -13.63 12.64
CA VAL A 257 7.71 -12.71 11.79
C VAL A 257 8.52 -11.44 11.47
N GLY A 258 9.19 -10.86 12.48
CA GLY A 258 10.04 -9.70 12.29
C GLY A 258 11.20 -9.95 11.31
N ALA A 259 11.88 -11.10 11.45
CA ALA A 259 12.95 -11.50 10.52
C ALA A 259 12.43 -11.69 9.07
N PHE A 260 11.27 -12.31 8.91
CA PHE A 260 10.63 -12.48 7.59
C PHE A 260 10.29 -11.13 6.95
N ILE A 261 9.68 -10.21 7.71
CA ILE A 261 9.37 -8.86 7.24
C ILE A 261 10.67 -8.09 6.92
N ALA A 262 11.68 -8.17 7.78
CA ALA A 262 12.97 -7.53 7.55
C ALA A 262 13.63 -8.01 6.25
N LEU A 263 13.58 -9.32 5.99
CA LEU A 263 14.08 -9.90 4.73
C LEU A 263 13.36 -9.29 3.51
N MET A 264 12.03 -9.21 3.55
CA MET A 264 11.26 -8.60 2.46
C MET A 264 11.63 -7.12 2.26
N LEU A 265 11.81 -6.35 3.34
CA LEU A 265 12.18 -4.92 3.25
C LEU A 265 13.61 -4.73 2.77
N VAL A 266 14.54 -5.60 3.15
CA VAL A 266 15.92 -5.58 2.61
C VAL A 266 15.91 -5.88 1.11
N ILE A 267 15.12 -6.87 0.66
CA ILE A 267 14.93 -7.14 -0.77
C ILE A 267 14.31 -5.93 -1.46
N ALA A 268 13.32 -5.26 -0.86
CA ALA A 268 12.73 -4.03 -1.40
C ALA A 268 13.78 -2.92 -1.54
N LEU A 269 14.64 -2.70 -0.55
CA LEU A 269 15.74 -1.75 -0.65
C LEU A 269 16.72 -2.08 -1.78
N LEU A 270 17.03 -3.35 -1.99
CA LEU A 270 17.88 -3.82 -3.10
C LEU A 270 17.20 -3.61 -4.47
N VAL A 271 15.91 -3.92 -4.56
CA VAL A 271 15.11 -3.68 -5.77
C VAL A 271 15.01 -2.19 -6.07
N GLY A 272 14.75 -1.37 -5.06
CA GLY A 272 14.68 0.09 -5.16
C GLY A 272 15.99 0.73 -5.58
N THR A 273 17.13 0.27 -5.03
CA THR A 273 18.46 0.74 -5.46
C THR A 273 18.76 0.35 -6.91
N ARG A 274 18.40 -0.86 -7.32
CA ARG A 274 18.54 -1.30 -8.71
C ARG A 274 17.65 -0.49 -9.66
N LEU A 275 16.43 -0.19 -9.25
CA LEU A 275 15.50 0.65 -10.00
C LEU A 275 16.06 2.07 -10.16
N HIS A 276 16.55 2.67 -9.06
CA HIS A 276 17.15 4.00 -9.08
C HIS A 276 18.34 4.08 -10.05
N ARG A 277 19.29 3.15 -9.95
CA ARG A 277 20.48 3.11 -10.83
C ARG A 277 20.11 2.92 -12.30
N ARG A 278 19.15 2.05 -12.64
CA ARG A 278 18.77 1.76 -14.03
C ARG A 278 18.02 2.89 -14.73
N LEU A 279 17.48 3.84 -13.98
CA LEU A 279 16.71 4.94 -14.54
C LEU A 279 17.49 6.26 -14.59
N HIS A 280 18.67 6.29 -13.99
CA HIS A 280 19.60 7.43 -14.02
C HIS A 280 20.89 7.11 -14.80
N ALA A 281 21.12 5.85 -15.22
CA ALA A 281 22.11 5.43 -16.21
C ALA A 281 21.48 5.34 -17.61
#